data_e02bb2ef2bff9b35942a426150975e8b
#
_entry.id   e02bb2ef2bff9b35942a426150975e8b
#
_cell.length_a   1.000
_cell.length_b   1.000
_cell.length_c   1.000
_cell.angle_alpha   90.00
_cell.angle_beta   90.00
_cell.angle_gamma   90.00
#
_symmetry.space_group_name_H-M   'P 1'
#
loop_
_entity.id
_entity.type
_entity.pdbx_description
1 polymer ?
#
loop_
_entity_poly.entity_id
_entity_poly.type
_entity_poly.pdbx_seq_one_letter_code
_entity_poly.pdbx_strand_id
1 'polypeptide(L)'
;MSKGEDYIVSILRAEGVKFEREKTFPDLHGKRNVPLRYDFYLPSFGMCIEFDGEAHYQQISHFTNHKGYLAARERDRKKNSYCLARGIKLYRIPYWELSTIHSFDDLLRPQYLVKSKFHNDYLTPS
;
A
#
# COMPACT_ATOMS: atom_id res chain seq x y z
N MET A 1 -2.25 0.31 -14.88
CA MET A 1 -2.80 0.82 -13.62
C MET A 1 -4.04 0.02 -13.26
N SER A 2 -4.23 -0.32 -12.01
CA SER A 2 -5.39 -1.12 -11.60
C SER A 2 -6.64 -0.25 -11.44
N LYS A 3 -7.80 -0.89 -11.53
CA LYS A 3 -9.08 -0.18 -11.29
C LYS A 3 -9.15 0.37 -9.87
N GLY A 4 -8.57 -0.34 -8.90
CA GLY A 4 -8.54 0.12 -7.52
C GLY A 4 -7.72 1.39 -7.36
N GLU A 5 -6.56 1.44 -8.00
CA GLU A 5 -5.74 2.66 -7.98
C GLU A 5 -6.44 3.81 -8.68
N ASP A 6 -7.10 3.53 -9.81
CA ASP A 6 -7.87 4.56 -10.53
C ASP A 6 -8.98 5.14 -9.65
N TYR A 7 -9.63 4.29 -8.88
CA TYR A 7 -10.67 4.74 -7.97
C TYR A 7 -10.10 5.66 -6.88
N ILE A 8 -8.97 5.30 -6.31
CA ILE A 8 -8.31 6.14 -5.31
C ILE A 8 -7.89 7.48 -5.91
N VAL A 9 -7.37 7.47 -7.15
CA VAL A 9 -7.04 8.71 -7.86
C VAL A 9 -8.26 9.63 -7.93
N SER A 10 -9.43 9.07 -8.26
CA SER A 10 -10.64 9.88 -8.39
C SER A 10 -11.03 10.53 -7.06
N ILE A 11 -10.84 9.80 -5.96
CA ILE A 11 -11.11 10.34 -4.62
C ILE A 11 -10.14 11.47 -4.27
N LEU A 12 -8.85 11.28 -4.53
CA LEU A 12 -7.85 12.28 -4.23
C LEU A 12 -8.07 13.56 -5.06
N ARG A 13 -8.42 13.39 -6.33
CA ARG A 13 -8.72 14.53 -7.20
C ARG A 13 -9.98 15.29 -6.77
N ALA A 14 -11.01 14.56 -6.40
CA ALA A 14 -12.26 15.17 -5.93
C ALA A 14 -12.04 16.00 -4.67
N GLU A 15 -11.12 15.57 -3.81
CA GLU A 15 -10.77 16.30 -2.59
C GLU A 15 -9.81 17.46 -2.85
N GLY A 16 -9.17 17.48 -4.02
CA GLY A 16 -8.15 18.49 -4.32
C GLY A 16 -6.82 18.23 -3.62
N VAL A 17 -6.56 16.98 -3.26
CA VAL A 17 -5.31 16.61 -2.58
C VAL A 17 -4.21 16.37 -3.60
N LYS A 18 -3.07 17.03 -3.41
CA LYS A 18 -1.90 16.83 -4.27
C LYS A 18 -1.28 15.48 -3.96
N PHE A 19 -0.93 14.72 -5.00
CA PHE A 19 -0.30 13.42 -4.82
C PHE A 19 0.70 13.12 -5.94
N GLU A 20 1.67 12.28 -5.60
CA GLU A 20 2.63 11.72 -6.55
C GLU A 20 2.36 10.22 -6.67
N ARG A 21 2.48 9.71 -7.90
CA ARG A 21 2.30 8.28 -8.19
C ARG A 21 3.65 7.58 -8.18
N GLU A 22 3.62 6.30 -7.79
CA GLU A 22 4.82 5.43 -7.86
C GLU A 22 6.03 6.07 -7.18
N LYS A 23 5.82 6.56 -5.97
CA LYS A 23 6.87 7.27 -5.22
C LYS A 23 7.98 6.33 -4.78
N THR A 24 9.23 6.71 -5.09
CA THR A 24 10.42 6.01 -4.58
C THR A 24 11.17 6.90 -3.60
N PHE A 25 11.95 6.27 -2.74
CA PHE A 25 12.86 6.97 -1.83
C PHE A 25 14.28 6.45 -2.09
N PRO A 26 15.29 7.31 -2.09
CA PRO A 26 16.67 6.92 -2.48
C PRO A 26 17.26 5.79 -1.64
N ASP A 27 16.83 5.67 -0.39
CA ASP A 27 17.38 4.70 0.55
C ASP A 27 16.45 3.51 0.81
N LEU A 28 15.47 3.28 -0.08
CA LEU A 28 14.55 2.16 0.05
C LEU A 28 14.63 1.26 -1.17
N HIS A 29 15.24 0.09 -1.00
CA HIS A 29 15.43 -0.87 -2.09
C HIS A 29 15.07 -2.27 -1.63
N GLY A 30 14.59 -3.06 -2.58
CA GLY A 30 14.40 -4.50 -2.40
C GLY A 30 15.62 -5.27 -2.83
N LYS A 31 15.43 -6.53 -3.21
CA LYS A 31 16.50 -7.40 -3.70
C LYS A 31 17.11 -6.82 -4.96
N ARG A 32 18.41 -7.08 -5.17
CA ARG A 32 19.17 -6.62 -6.33
C ARG A 32 19.15 -5.10 -6.48
N ASN A 33 19.00 -4.43 -5.35
CA ASN A 33 19.01 -2.97 -5.32
C ASN A 33 17.90 -2.32 -6.15
N VAL A 34 16.79 -3.02 -6.33
CA VAL A 34 15.64 -2.50 -7.09
C VAL A 34 14.84 -1.56 -6.18
N PRO A 35 14.55 -0.32 -6.64
CA PRO A 35 13.76 0.60 -5.81
C PRO A 35 12.38 0.04 -5.52
N LEU A 36 11.93 0.21 -4.28
CA LEU A 36 10.56 -0.11 -3.89
C LEU A 36 9.71 1.16 -4.03
N ARG A 37 8.45 0.99 -4.43
CA ARG A 37 7.59 2.12 -4.76
C ARG A 37 6.32 2.08 -3.91
N TYR A 38 5.83 3.27 -3.60
CA TYR A 38 4.51 3.43 -2.99
C TYR A 38 3.55 3.92 -4.06
N ASP A 39 2.35 3.38 -4.06
CA ASP A 39 1.34 3.74 -5.07
C ASP A 39 1.07 5.24 -5.09
N PHE A 40 0.95 5.84 -3.91
CA PHE A 40 0.67 7.27 -3.75
C PHE A 40 1.49 7.87 -2.62
N TYR A 41 1.98 9.08 -2.84
CA TYR A 41 2.59 9.88 -1.80
C TYR A 41 1.90 11.24 -1.77
N LEU A 42 1.47 11.68 -0.59
CA LEU A 42 0.76 12.95 -0.40
C LEU A 42 1.71 13.91 0.33
N PRO A 43 2.41 14.78 -0.41
CA PRO A 43 3.45 15.61 0.21
C PRO A 43 2.93 16.54 1.30
N SER A 44 1.74 17.08 1.13
CA SER A 44 1.19 18.01 2.12
C SER A 44 0.91 17.35 3.47
N PHE A 45 0.76 16.03 3.47
CA PHE A 45 0.45 15.27 4.70
C PHE A 45 1.63 14.43 5.17
N GLY A 46 2.69 14.31 4.40
CA GLY A 46 3.80 13.42 4.72
C GLY A 46 3.36 11.98 4.85
N MET A 47 2.46 11.52 3.98
CA MET A 47 1.91 10.18 4.07
C MET A 47 1.93 9.46 2.73
N CYS A 48 1.93 8.13 2.81
CA CYS A 48 1.79 7.26 1.65
C CYS A 48 0.49 6.47 1.74
N ILE A 49 -0.06 6.13 0.59
CA ILE A 49 -1.22 5.24 0.48
C ILE A 49 -0.87 4.13 -0.50
N GLU A 50 -1.17 2.89 -0.11
CA GLU A 50 -1.00 1.70 -0.94
C GLU A 50 -2.36 1.07 -1.16
N PHE A 51 -2.63 0.64 -2.38
CA PHE A 51 -3.77 -0.22 -2.67
C PHE A 51 -3.27 -1.65 -2.74
N ASP A 52 -3.73 -2.48 -1.82
CA ASP A 52 -3.31 -3.87 -1.73
C ASP A 52 -4.32 -4.77 -2.44
N GLY A 53 -3.97 -5.17 -3.66
CA GLY A 53 -4.81 -6.06 -4.46
C GLY A 53 -4.74 -7.50 -3.97
N GLU A 54 -5.44 -8.39 -4.65
CA GLU A 54 -5.58 -9.80 -4.24
C GLU A 54 -4.24 -10.50 -4.03
N ALA A 55 -3.25 -10.17 -4.84
CA ALA A 55 -1.94 -10.81 -4.78
C ALA A 55 -1.22 -10.61 -3.44
N HIS A 56 -1.60 -9.58 -2.68
CA HIS A 56 -0.99 -9.33 -1.37
C HIS A 56 -1.46 -10.32 -0.30
N TYR A 57 -2.61 -10.95 -0.49
CA TYR A 57 -3.25 -11.74 0.55
C TYR A 57 -3.45 -13.21 0.22
N GLN A 58 -3.30 -13.57 -1.05
CA GLN A 58 -3.57 -14.92 -1.49
C GLN A 58 -2.33 -15.51 -2.14
N GLN A 59 -2.02 -16.71 -1.73
CA GLN A 59 -1.15 -17.56 -2.51
C GLN A 59 -2.06 -18.09 -3.61
N ILE A 60 -2.16 -17.33 -4.67
CA ILE A 60 -3.26 -17.37 -5.60
C ILE A 60 -3.36 -18.63 -6.37
N SER A 61 -2.49 -19.47 -6.43
CA SER A 61 -2.66 -20.67 -7.18
C SER A 61 -1.46 -21.54 -7.04
N HIS A 62 -1.71 -22.78 -7.21
CA HIS A 62 -0.66 -23.75 -7.34
C HIS A 62 0.28 -23.46 -8.51
N PHE A 63 -0.06 -22.52 -9.39
CA PHE A 63 0.84 -22.08 -10.44
C PHE A 63 1.76 -20.96 -9.98
N THR A 64 1.34 -20.20 -8.99
CA THR A 64 2.16 -19.14 -8.43
C THR A 64 3.10 -19.80 -7.46
N ASN A 65 4.36 -19.67 -7.69
CA ASN A 65 5.27 -20.27 -6.79
C ASN A 65 5.20 -19.58 -5.44
N HIS A 66 5.33 -20.38 -4.41
CA HIS A 66 5.37 -19.92 -3.03
C HIS A 66 6.44 -18.86 -2.81
N LYS A 67 7.55 -18.94 -3.53
CA LYS A 67 8.63 -17.96 -3.43
C LYS A 67 8.18 -16.55 -3.85
N GLY A 68 7.35 -16.45 -4.89
CA GLY A 68 6.83 -15.17 -5.33
C GLY A 68 5.94 -14.52 -4.28
N TYR A 69 5.10 -15.32 -3.64
CA TYR A 69 4.25 -14.85 -2.56
C TYR A 69 5.09 -14.36 -1.36
N LEU A 70 6.08 -15.13 -0.96
CA LEU A 70 6.96 -14.77 0.15
C LEU A 70 7.78 -13.51 -0.16
N ALA A 71 8.25 -13.40 -1.41
CA ALA A 71 9.01 -12.21 -1.82
C ALA A 71 8.14 -10.95 -1.76
N ALA A 72 6.89 -11.05 -2.18
CA ALA A 72 5.96 -9.93 -2.11
C ALA A 72 5.69 -9.54 -0.65
N ARG A 73 5.52 -10.53 0.21
CA ARG A 73 5.32 -10.31 1.65
C ARG A 73 6.51 -9.59 2.27
N GLU A 74 7.71 -10.00 1.87
CA GLU A 74 8.94 -9.37 2.36
C GLU A 74 9.06 -7.92 1.91
N ARG A 75 8.69 -7.62 0.66
CA ARG A 75 8.66 -6.24 0.16
C ARG A 75 7.68 -5.38 0.96
N ASP A 76 6.50 -5.93 1.26
CA ASP A 76 5.52 -5.22 2.08
C ASP A 76 6.08 -4.89 3.47
N ARG A 77 6.76 -5.84 4.09
CA ARG A 77 7.37 -5.63 5.41
C ARG A 77 8.45 -4.54 5.37
N LYS A 78 9.26 -4.53 4.33
CA LYS A 78 10.28 -3.49 4.16
C LYS A 78 9.65 -2.12 4.01
N LYS A 79 8.61 -2.00 3.20
CA LYS A 79 7.91 -0.74 3.00
C LYS A 79 7.23 -0.27 4.28
N ASN A 80 6.64 -1.19 5.02
CA ASN A 80 6.03 -0.87 6.31
C ASN A 80 7.07 -0.36 7.30
N SER A 81 8.20 -1.07 7.42
CA SER A 81 9.29 -0.69 8.33
C SER A 81 9.88 0.66 7.98
N TYR A 82 10.03 0.93 6.69
CA TYR A 82 10.61 2.18 6.22
C TYR A 82 9.78 3.38 6.70
N CYS A 83 8.48 3.32 6.48
CA CYS A 83 7.58 4.39 6.90
C CYS A 83 7.54 4.54 8.42
N LEU A 84 7.47 3.42 9.14
CA LEU A 84 7.46 3.44 10.61
C LEU A 84 8.72 4.10 11.16
N ALA A 85 9.89 3.78 10.61
CA ALA A 85 11.15 4.32 11.10
C ALA A 85 11.29 5.82 10.84
N ARG A 86 10.61 6.35 9.84
CA ARG A 86 10.75 7.76 9.43
C ARG A 86 9.56 8.63 9.79
N GLY A 87 8.57 8.08 10.48
CA GLY A 87 7.39 8.83 10.85
C GLY A 87 6.50 9.20 9.67
N ILE A 88 6.60 8.44 8.57
CA ILE A 88 5.71 8.61 7.42
C ILE A 88 4.49 7.73 7.67
N LYS A 89 3.31 8.33 7.71
CA LYS A 89 2.08 7.54 7.86
C LYS A 89 1.84 6.76 6.58
N LEU A 90 1.62 5.46 6.71
CA LEU A 90 1.31 4.59 5.58
C LEU A 90 -0.07 3.98 5.81
N TYR A 91 -0.98 4.26 4.88
CA TYR A 91 -2.32 3.68 4.89
C TYR A 91 -2.40 2.63 3.80
N ARG A 92 -2.79 1.42 4.17
CA ARG A 92 -2.94 0.31 3.23
C ARG A 92 -4.40 -0.03 3.08
N ILE A 93 -4.91 0.06 1.85
CA ILE A 93 -6.32 -0.17 1.55
C ILE A 93 -6.44 -1.56 0.94
N PRO A 94 -6.99 -2.53 1.70
CA PRO A 94 -7.18 -3.87 1.15
C PRO A 94 -8.28 -3.86 0.09
N TYR A 95 -8.12 -4.66 -0.93
CA TYR A 95 -9.03 -4.64 -2.08
C TYR A 95 -10.49 -4.89 -1.71
N TRP A 96 -10.74 -5.69 -0.67
CA TRP A 96 -12.13 -6.00 -0.24
C TRP A 96 -12.81 -4.85 0.48
N GLU A 97 -12.06 -3.80 0.85
CA GLU A 97 -12.63 -2.63 1.50
C GLU A 97 -12.96 -1.50 0.54
N LEU A 98 -12.52 -1.61 -0.71
CA LEU A 98 -12.61 -0.51 -1.67
C LEU A 98 -14.05 -0.02 -1.87
N SER A 99 -15.01 -0.94 -1.87
CA SER A 99 -16.41 -0.58 -2.06
C SER A 99 -17.00 0.24 -0.91
N THR A 100 -16.33 0.26 0.23
CA THR A 100 -16.78 1.02 1.41
C THR A 100 -16.20 2.43 1.44
N ILE A 101 -15.29 2.74 0.52
CA ILE A 101 -14.57 4.01 0.53
C ILE A 101 -15.22 4.97 -0.46
N HIS A 102 -15.72 6.10 0.07
CA HIS A 102 -16.45 7.08 -0.73
C HIS A 102 -15.86 8.49 -0.62
N SER A 103 -14.90 8.70 0.26
CA SER A 103 -14.31 10.02 0.50
C SER A 103 -12.85 9.89 0.87
N PHE A 104 -12.15 11.01 0.87
CA PHE A 104 -10.76 11.05 1.32
C PHE A 104 -10.63 10.57 2.77
N ASP A 105 -11.56 10.99 3.64
CA ASP A 105 -11.52 10.57 5.05
C ASP A 105 -11.63 9.07 5.20
N ASP A 106 -12.39 8.41 4.34
CA ASP A 106 -12.53 6.95 4.37
C ASP A 106 -11.19 6.25 4.13
N LEU A 107 -10.30 6.86 3.33
CA LEU A 107 -8.96 6.30 3.09
C LEU A 107 -8.09 6.33 4.34
N LEU A 108 -8.43 7.19 5.29
CA LEU A 108 -7.62 7.41 6.49
C LEU A 108 -8.19 6.73 7.73
N ARG A 109 -8.97 5.67 7.54
CA ARG A 109 -9.51 4.91 8.68
C ARG A 109 -8.38 4.29 9.49
N PRO A 110 -8.53 4.26 10.82
CA PRO A 110 -7.46 3.75 11.71
C PRO A 110 -6.99 2.33 11.37
N GLN A 111 -7.89 1.47 10.91
CA GLN A 111 -7.54 0.09 10.57
C GLN A 111 -6.61 -0.02 9.36
N TYR A 112 -6.53 1.01 8.54
CA TYR A 112 -5.63 1.03 7.38
C TYR A 112 -4.24 1.55 7.72
N LEU A 113 -4.09 2.21 8.87
CA LEU A 113 -2.81 2.78 9.27
C LEU A 113 -1.85 1.67 9.72
N VAL A 114 -0.71 1.60 9.06
CA VAL A 114 0.32 0.62 9.40
C VAL A 114 0.97 0.99 10.73
N LYS A 115 0.95 0.05 11.67
CA LYS A 115 1.56 0.22 13.00
C LYS A 115 2.64 -0.83 13.29
N SER A 116 2.81 -1.78 12.37
CA SER A 116 3.78 -2.86 12.50
C SER A 116 4.25 -3.27 11.12
N LYS A 117 5.49 -3.74 11.03
CA LYS A 117 6.00 -4.27 9.75
C LYS A 117 5.19 -5.48 9.28
N PHE A 118 4.51 -6.15 10.19
CA PHE A 118 3.71 -7.35 9.89
C PHE A 118 2.25 -7.05 9.57
N HIS A 119 1.92 -5.78 9.36
CA HIS A 119 0.53 -5.35 9.12
C HIS A 119 -0.24 -6.24 8.16
N ASN A 120 0.37 -6.55 7.01
CA ASN A 120 -0.30 -7.35 5.98
C ASN A 120 -0.43 -8.83 6.34
N ASP A 121 0.39 -9.30 7.28
CA ASP A 121 0.46 -10.72 7.61
C ASP A 121 -0.79 -11.23 8.32
N TYR A 122 -1.50 -10.34 8.99
CA TYR A 122 -2.64 -10.69 9.83
C TYR A 122 -3.99 -10.36 9.22
N LEU A 123 -3.99 -9.73 8.04
CA LEU A 123 -5.22 -9.34 7.39
C LEU A 123 -5.74 -10.47 6.50
N THR A 124 -7.04 -10.70 6.56
CA THR A 124 -7.70 -11.67 5.69
C THR A 124 -8.95 -11.05 5.11
N PRO A 125 -9.32 -11.42 3.87
CA PRO A 125 -10.58 -10.98 3.30
C PRO A 125 -11.74 -11.48 4.13
N SER A 126 -12.74 -10.64 4.31
CA SER A 126 -13.97 -11.01 5.00
C SER A 126 -15.02 -11.49 4.04
#